data_9cf4cb9da2f40429aaef71e7c5a2998a
#
_entry.id   9cf4cb9da2f40429aaef71e7c5a2998a
#
_cell.length_a   1.000
_cell.length_b   1.000
_cell.length_c   1.000
_cell.angle_alpha   90.00
_cell.angle_beta   90.00
_cell.angle_gamma   90.00
#
_symmetry.space_group_name_H-M   'P 1'
#
loop_
_entity.id
_entity.type
_entity.pdbx_description
1 polymer ?
#
loop_
_entity_poly.entity_id
_entity_poly.type
_entity_poly.pdbx_seq_one_letter_code
_entity_poly.pdbx_strand_id
1 'polypeptide(L)'
;MIAWRRYSPRELRVPSNRNFDDTDAPGWRGCMPAIVSGAGWLFLFAVLALLAAGDARAADPPCPPASPRHLDLPATSAALAAGKPVAIVAFGSSSTEGTGATAPDRTYPARLEALLRAIWPGTATIVLNRGIGGQTADAMLARLDADVLAAAPVLVIWQAGANEALRHTDPALFSARLNEGVRRIAAAGADVVLMDNQISPAMQAVENQLAYGAIIAQEAKGRAVSLFSRTALMREWMLSGGLADGMIGRDGIHHTDRGYACLAESLAGAIMASVETPGRVSDTGGTSGGQPGPDRRAE
;
A
#
# COMPACT_ATOMS: atom_id res chain seq x y z
N MET A 1 34.94 -11.09 21.79
CA MET A 1 34.97 -9.68 22.24
C MET A 1 35.25 -8.81 21.01
N ILE A 2 34.24 -8.22 20.39
CA ILE A 2 34.41 -7.24 19.33
C ILE A 2 33.64 -6.00 19.74
N ALA A 3 34.40 -4.88 19.86
CA ALA A 3 33.96 -3.62 20.43
C ALA A 3 32.98 -2.87 19.53
N TRP A 4 31.86 -2.45 20.07
CA TRP A 4 30.90 -1.53 19.46
C TRP A 4 31.46 -0.10 19.51
N ARG A 5 31.78 0.50 18.36
CA ARG A 5 32.03 1.95 18.23
C ARG A 5 30.70 2.70 18.32
N ARG A 6 30.59 3.55 19.32
CA ARG A 6 29.48 4.51 19.47
C ARG A 6 29.62 5.60 18.39
N TYR A 7 28.58 5.81 17.64
CA TYR A 7 28.46 6.93 16.71
C TYR A 7 27.93 8.14 17.47
N SER A 8 28.72 9.23 17.52
CA SER A 8 28.33 10.52 18.12
C SER A 8 27.73 11.44 17.04
N PRO A 9 26.59 12.10 17.29
CA PRO A 9 26.03 13.06 16.34
C PRO A 9 26.88 14.33 16.33
N ARG A 10 27.38 14.72 15.16
CA ARG A 10 28.00 16.04 14.96
C ARG A 10 26.89 17.09 14.89
N GLU A 11 26.97 18.05 15.80
CA GLU A 11 26.18 19.27 15.81
C GLU A 11 26.39 20.08 14.53
N LEU A 12 25.31 20.31 13.79
CA LEU A 12 25.27 21.29 12.72
C LEU A 12 25.11 22.68 13.35
N ARG A 13 26.18 23.45 13.38
CA ARG A 13 26.15 24.89 13.73
C ARG A 13 25.49 25.67 12.58
N VAL A 14 24.39 26.31 12.90
CA VAL A 14 23.78 27.36 12.07
C VAL A 14 24.59 28.65 12.27
N PRO A 15 25.08 29.33 11.22
CA PRO A 15 25.74 30.62 11.39
C PRO A 15 24.71 31.72 11.66
N SER A 16 24.95 32.45 12.73
CA SER A 16 24.17 33.62 13.18
C SER A 16 24.29 34.80 12.22
N ASN A 17 23.15 35.39 12.03
CA ASN A 17 22.81 36.66 11.39
C ASN A 17 23.86 37.77 11.60
N ARG A 18 24.38 38.35 10.52
CA ARG A 18 25.13 39.63 10.56
C ARG A 18 24.15 40.77 10.37
N ASN A 19 24.15 41.65 11.34
CA ASN A 19 23.52 42.98 11.30
C ASN A 19 24.04 43.77 10.10
N PHE A 20 23.16 44.28 9.28
CA PHE A 20 23.46 45.35 8.32
C PHE A 20 23.06 46.67 8.97
N ASP A 21 24.06 47.51 9.24
CA ASP A 21 23.89 48.91 9.67
C ASP A 21 23.40 49.74 8.49
N ASP A 22 22.29 50.44 8.76
CA ASP A 22 21.70 51.47 7.92
C ASP A 22 22.49 52.79 8.08
N THR A 23 23.35 53.12 7.15
CA THR A 23 23.71 54.51 6.86
C THR A 23 24.42 54.56 5.51
N ASP A 24 23.69 54.98 4.46
CA ASP A 24 24.12 55.88 3.39
C ASP A 24 23.06 55.88 2.27
N ALA A 25 22.15 56.84 2.36
CA ALA A 25 21.23 57.16 1.28
C ALA A 25 21.78 58.33 0.45
N PRO A 26 22.08 58.17 -0.83
CA PRO A 26 22.25 59.30 -1.74
C PRO A 26 20.88 59.70 -2.29
N GLY A 27 20.57 61.01 -2.17
CA GLY A 27 19.33 61.63 -2.57
C GLY A 27 19.01 61.49 -4.06
N TRP A 28 17.84 61.02 -4.34
CA TRP A 28 17.22 60.99 -5.67
C TRP A 28 16.33 62.22 -5.83
N ARG A 29 16.86 63.23 -6.55
CA ARG A 29 16.04 64.31 -7.11
C ARG A 29 15.40 63.82 -8.40
N GLY A 30 14.11 63.93 -8.45
CA GLY A 30 13.18 64.06 -9.53
C GLY A 30 13.54 63.49 -10.90
N CYS A 31 12.84 62.41 -11.29
CA CYS A 31 12.51 62.14 -12.68
C CYS A 31 11.00 61.86 -12.75
N MET A 32 10.31 62.63 -13.55
CA MET A 32 8.88 62.49 -13.88
C MET A 32 8.60 61.11 -14.48
N PRO A 33 7.49 60.49 -14.18
CA PRO A 33 7.11 59.20 -14.82
C PRO A 33 6.82 59.44 -16.30
N ALA A 34 7.57 58.77 -17.17
CA ALA A 34 7.18 58.63 -18.59
C ALA A 34 5.89 57.81 -18.63
N ILE A 35 4.90 58.36 -19.35
CA ILE A 35 3.63 57.69 -19.64
C ILE A 35 3.94 56.45 -20.47
N VAL A 36 3.96 55.29 -19.83
CA VAL A 36 4.06 53.98 -20.52
C VAL A 36 2.70 53.76 -21.19
N SER A 37 2.71 53.86 -22.52
CA SER A 37 1.52 53.61 -23.37
C SER A 37 0.94 52.21 -23.07
N GLY A 38 -0.40 52.10 -23.05
CA GLY A 38 -1.16 50.94 -22.61
C GLY A 38 -0.86 49.55 -23.29
N ALA A 39 0.06 49.54 -24.28
CA ALA A 39 0.50 48.27 -24.90
C ALA A 39 1.46 47.46 -24.01
N GLY A 40 2.22 48.06 -23.08
CA GLY A 40 3.14 47.39 -22.20
C GLY A 40 2.45 46.57 -21.11
N TRP A 41 1.26 46.99 -20.67
CA TRP A 41 0.50 46.26 -19.63
C TRP A 41 -0.17 45.00 -20.16
N LEU A 42 -0.58 44.96 -21.42
CA LEU A 42 -1.17 43.78 -22.05
C LEU A 42 -0.15 42.66 -22.24
N PHE A 43 1.12 42.99 -22.51
CA PHE A 43 2.21 42.01 -22.60
C PHE A 43 2.60 41.42 -21.22
N LEU A 44 2.57 42.24 -20.18
CA LEU A 44 2.90 41.75 -18.81
C LEU A 44 1.81 40.81 -18.29
N PHE A 45 0.54 41.10 -18.53
CA PHE A 45 -0.57 40.21 -18.17
C PHE A 45 -0.59 38.91 -18.99
N ALA A 46 -0.21 38.97 -20.29
CA ALA A 46 -0.12 37.77 -21.11
C ALA A 46 1.04 36.83 -20.65
N VAL A 47 2.18 37.38 -20.26
CA VAL A 47 3.31 36.59 -19.75
C VAL A 47 2.99 36.02 -18.36
N LEU A 48 2.33 36.78 -17.48
CA LEU A 48 1.89 36.26 -16.17
C LEU A 48 0.81 35.18 -16.32
N ALA A 49 -0.11 35.31 -17.31
CA ALA A 49 -1.12 34.27 -17.58
C ALA A 49 -0.51 32.98 -18.16
N LEU A 50 0.56 33.08 -18.94
CA LEU A 50 1.31 31.90 -19.41
C LEU A 50 2.12 31.21 -18.31
N LEU A 51 2.60 31.95 -17.31
CA LEU A 51 3.32 31.38 -16.14
C LEU A 51 2.35 30.79 -15.11
N ALA A 52 1.06 31.17 -15.13
CA ALA A 52 0.00 30.59 -14.29
C ALA A 52 -0.66 29.34 -14.92
N ALA A 53 -0.34 29.02 -16.17
CA ALA A 53 -0.61 27.71 -16.73
C ALA A 53 0.36 26.69 -16.13
N GLY A 54 0.34 26.56 -14.78
CA GLY A 54 0.96 25.45 -14.09
C GLY A 54 0.45 24.17 -14.73
N ASP A 55 1.35 23.23 -14.98
CA ASP A 55 1.09 21.90 -15.51
C ASP A 55 -0.18 21.31 -14.86
N ALA A 56 -1.33 21.52 -15.49
CA ALA A 56 -2.51 20.72 -15.25
C ALA A 56 -2.15 19.31 -15.75
N ARG A 57 -1.36 18.62 -14.92
CA ARG A 57 -1.11 17.19 -15.12
C ARG A 57 -2.48 16.57 -15.22
N ALA A 58 -2.83 16.06 -16.39
CA ALA A 58 -4.08 15.34 -16.55
C ALA A 58 -4.14 14.32 -15.40
N ALA A 59 -5.17 14.43 -14.57
CA ALA A 59 -5.36 13.48 -13.48
C ALA A 59 -5.37 12.07 -14.09
N ASP A 60 -4.64 11.16 -13.48
CA ASP A 60 -4.66 9.76 -13.91
C ASP A 60 -6.13 9.31 -14.03
N PRO A 61 -6.52 8.57 -15.07
CA PRO A 61 -7.88 8.10 -15.18
C PRO A 61 -8.21 7.24 -13.93
N PRO A 62 -9.47 7.29 -13.45
CA PRO A 62 -9.87 6.57 -12.25
C PRO A 62 -9.57 5.07 -12.37
N CYS A 63 -9.32 4.43 -11.24
CA CYS A 63 -9.10 3.00 -11.21
C CYS A 63 -10.35 2.24 -11.65
N PRO A 64 -10.20 1.13 -12.39
CA PRO A 64 -11.35 0.31 -12.76
C PRO A 64 -12.08 -0.19 -11.51
N PRO A 65 -13.41 -0.35 -11.57
CA PRO A 65 -14.17 -0.86 -10.44
C PRO A 65 -13.70 -2.26 -10.05
N ALA A 66 -13.74 -2.54 -8.76
CA ALA A 66 -13.41 -3.83 -8.18
C ALA A 66 -14.43 -4.20 -7.11
N SER A 67 -14.71 -5.48 -6.98
CA SER A 67 -15.58 -6.00 -5.93
C SER A 67 -14.97 -5.77 -4.55
N PRO A 68 -15.77 -5.45 -3.52
CA PRO A 68 -15.29 -5.39 -2.15
C PRO A 68 -14.63 -6.73 -1.75
N ARG A 69 -13.48 -6.63 -1.06
CA ARG A 69 -12.75 -7.78 -0.53
C ARG A 69 -12.71 -7.68 0.97
N HIS A 70 -12.95 -8.79 1.64
CA HIS A 70 -12.86 -8.87 3.09
C HIS A 70 -11.64 -9.69 3.48
N LEU A 71 -10.88 -9.19 4.45
CA LEU A 71 -9.68 -9.81 5.02
C LEU A 71 -9.94 -10.08 6.50
N ASP A 72 -9.38 -11.14 7.05
CA ASP A 72 -9.42 -11.40 8.49
C ASP A 72 -8.20 -10.72 9.14
N LEU A 73 -8.44 -9.60 9.82
CA LEU A 73 -7.41 -8.69 10.36
C LEU A 73 -7.60 -8.40 11.86
N PRO A 74 -7.65 -9.41 12.72
CA PRO A 74 -7.93 -9.22 14.15
C PRO A 74 -6.85 -8.41 14.88
N ALA A 75 -5.56 -8.62 14.58
CA ALA A 75 -4.47 -7.89 15.20
C ALA A 75 -4.46 -6.41 14.80
N THR A 76 -4.69 -6.13 13.51
CA THR A 76 -4.80 -4.77 12.97
C THR A 76 -6.01 -4.04 13.58
N SER A 77 -7.17 -4.69 13.63
CA SER A 77 -8.39 -4.16 14.25
C SER A 77 -8.18 -3.85 15.73
N ALA A 78 -7.54 -4.75 16.48
CA ALA A 78 -7.24 -4.54 17.89
C ALA A 78 -6.25 -3.39 18.11
N ALA A 79 -5.25 -3.22 17.26
CA ALA A 79 -4.31 -2.10 17.34
C ALA A 79 -5.02 -0.76 17.10
N LEU A 80 -5.88 -0.67 16.08
CA LEU A 80 -6.66 0.52 15.77
C LEU A 80 -7.64 0.86 16.92
N ALA A 81 -8.38 -0.12 17.41
CA ALA A 81 -9.31 0.08 18.52
C ALA A 81 -8.62 0.55 19.81
N ALA A 82 -7.38 0.14 20.02
CA ALA A 82 -6.57 0.54 21.17
C ALA A 82 -5.79 1.86 20.93
N GLY A 83 -5.95 2.53 19.78
CA GLY A 83 -5.19 3.74 19.43
C GLY A 83 -3.67 3.52 19.33
N LYS A 84 -3.23 2.29 19.07
CA LYS A 84 -1.83 1.93 18.95
C LYS A 84 -1.31 2.22 17.54
N PRO A 85 0.02 2.43 17.38
CA PRO A 85 0.63 2.51 16.07
C PRO A 85 0.36 1.26 15.21
N VAL A 86 0.14 1.47 13.91
CA VAL A 86 -0.09 0.41 12.93
C VAL A 86 1.13 0.29 12.04
N ALA A 87 1.99 -0.68 12.33
CA ALA A 87 3.13 -1.04 11.49
C ALA A 87 2.73 -2.17 10.54
N ILE A 88 2.83 -1.92 9.25
CA ILE A 88 2.55 -2.88 8.18
C ILE A 88 3.86 -3.19 7.46
N VAL A 89 4.16 -4.45 7.20
CA VAL A 89 5.28 -4.84 6.34
C VAL A 89 4.75 -5.35 5.00
N ALA A 90 5.10 -4.66 3.93
CA ALA A 90 4.93 -5.15 2.57
C ALA A 90 6.16 -5.99 2.22
N PHE A 91 6.00 -7.31 2.21
CA PHE A 91 7.05 -8.29 2.00
C PHE A 91 6.89 -8.97 0.64
N GLY A 92 7.96 -9.07 -0.14
CA GLY A 92 7.81 -9.64 -1.46
C GLY A 92 9.02 -9.51 -2.37
N SER A 93 8.76 -9.64 -3.67
CA SER A 93 9.77 -9.55 -4.72
C SER A 93 9.73 -8.18 -5.44
N SER A 94 10.07 -8.15 -6.72
CA SER A 94 10.13 -6.94 -7.56
C SER A 94 8.83 -6.15 -7.62
N SER A 95 7.66 -6.81 -7.59
CA SER A 95 6.37 -6.11 -7.54
C SER A 95 6.17 -5.33 -6.22
N THR A 96 6.74 -5.82 -5.12
CA THR A 96 6.70 -5.14 -3.82
C THR A 96 7.81 -4.08 -3.72
N GLU A 97 9.02 -4.39 -4.21
CA GLU A 97 10.10 -3.42 -4.34
C GLU A 97 9.65 -2.18 -5.11
N GLY A 98 8.87 -2.40 -6.19
CA GLY A 98 8.32 -1.34 -7.02
C GLY A 98 8.96 -1.25 -8.40
N THR A 99 9.54 -2.34 -8.91
CA THR A 99 10.04 -2.39 -10.28
C THR A 99 8.96 -1.95 -11.27
N GLY A 100 9.27 -1.02 -12.17
CA GLY A 100 8.33 -0.41 -13.12
C GLY A 100 7.69 0.89 -12.63
N ALA A 101 7.82 1.22 -11.34
CA ALA A 101 7.44 2.53 -10.83
C ALA A 101 8.47 3.60 -11.24
N THR A 102 7.99 4.81 -11.57
CA THR A 102 8.85 5.93 -12.00
C THR A 102 9.55 6.63 -10.85
N ALA A 103 9.06 6.45 -9.61
CA ALA A 103 9.63 7.03 -8.39
C ALA A 103 9.27 6.17 -7.16
N PRO A 104 10.02 6.27 -6.05
CA PRO A 104 9.76 5.49 -4.83
C PRO A 104 8.35 5.68 -4.23
N ASP A 105 7.79 6.88 -4.31
CA ASP A 105 6.44 7.21 -3.85
C ASP A 105 5.33 6.68 -4.78
N ARG A 106 5.69 6.11 -5.92
CA ARG A 106 4.78 5.51 -6.90
C ARG A 106 4.60 4.00 -6.72
N THR A 107 5.36 3.39 -5.84
CA THR A 107 5.22 1.96 -5.50
C THR A 107 3.92 1.71 -4.72
N TYR A 108 3.35 0.48 -4.80
CA TYR A 108 2.12 0.22 -4.05
C TYR A 108 2.29 0.33 -2.52
N PRO A 109 3.43 -0.04 -1.89
CA PRO A 109 3.56 0.13 -0.46
C PRO A 109 3.54 1.60 -0.02
N ALA A 110 4.23 2.49 -0.76
CA ALA A 110 4.24 3.92 -0.45
C ALA A 110 2.86 4.57 -0.64
N ARG A 111 2.16 4.20 -1.72
CA ARG A 111 0.78 4.65 -1.97
C ARG A 111 -0.20 4.13 -0.93
N LEU A 112 -0.06 2.87 -0.52
CA LEU A 112 -0.86 2.28 0.55
C LEU A 112 -0.67 3.04 1.87
N GLU A 113 0.59 3.38 2.22
CA GLU A 113 0.86 4.20 3.40
C GLU A 113 0.14 5.55 3.34
N ALA A 114 0.24 6.25 2.21
CA ALA A 114 -0.41 7.55 2.03
C ALA A 114 -1.94 7.45 2.17
N LEU A 115 -2.55 6.42 1.59
CA LEU A 115 -3.99 6.17 1.68
C LEU A 115 -4.41 5.85 3.12
N LEU A 116 -3.72 4.94 3.80
CA LEU A 116 -4.07 4.55 5.17
C LEU A 116 -3.87 5.70 6.16
N ARG A 117 -2.85 6.53 5.98
CA ARG A 117 -2.66 7.75 6.78
C ARG A 117 -3.79 8.77 6.59
N ALA A 118 -4.32 8.87 5.37
CA ALA A 118 -5.47 9.72 5.09
C ALA A 118 -6.77 9.18 5.71
N ILE A 119 -6.93 7.85 5.73
CA ILE A 119 -8.08 7.16 6.32
C ILE A 119 -8.04 7.21 7.85
N TRP A 120 -6.85 7.08 8.45
CA TRP A 120 -6.64 7.04 9.91
C TRP A 120 -5.74 8.21 10.38
N PRO A 121 -6.19 9.48 10.27
CA PRO A 121 -5.34 10.65 10.52
C PRO A 121 -4.85 10.75 11.97
N GLY A 122 -5.54 10.08 12.92
CA GLY A 122 -5.15 10.02 14.33
C GLY A 122 -4.24 8.85 14.71
N THR A 123 -3.91 7.97 13.75
CA THR A 123 -3.11 6.76 14.00
C THR A 123 -1.74 6.87 13.36
N ALA A 124 -0.69 6.62 14.13
CA ALA A 124 0.67 6.50 13.58
C ALA A 124 0.76 5.25 12.69
N THR A 125 0.61 5.43 11.39
CA THR A 125 0.60 4.34 10.40
C THR A 125 1.87 4.41 9.56
N ILE A 126 2.54 3.26 9.38
CA ILE A 126 3.71 3.11 8.52
C ILE A 126 3.60 1.81 7.70
N VAL A 127 4.00 1.86 6.43
CA VAL A 127 4.13 0.69 5.56
C VAL A 127 5.60 0.52 5.16
N LEU A 128 6.25 -0.45 5.75
CA LEU A 128 7.65 -0.77 5.47
C LEU A 128 7.74 -1.62 4.19
N ASN A 129 8.33 -1.06 3.14
CA ASN A 129 8.63 -1.81 1.93
C ASN A 129 9.84 -2.73 2.16
N ARG A 130 9.60 -4.03 2.09
CA ARG A 130 10.59 -5.12 2.18
C ARG A 130 10.56 -5.99 0.91
N GLY A 131 10.37 -5.36 -0.24
CA GLY A 131 10.50 -5.99 -1.55
C GLY A 131 11.97 -6.09 -1.97
N ILE A 132 12.36 -7.22 -2.55
CA ILE A 132 13.66 -7.40 -3.20
C ILE A 132 13.43 -8.16 -4.51
N GLY A 133 13.85 -7.55 -5.63
CA GLY A 133 13.66 -8.09 -6.97
C GLY A 133 14.16 -9.51 -7.16
N GLY A 134 13.41 -10.33 -7.89
CA GLY A 134 13.79 -11.69 -8.22
C GLY A 134 13.69 -12.73 -7.10
N GLN A 135 13.34 -12.37 -5.87
CA GLN A 135 13.30 -13.33 -4.76
C GLN A 135 12.15 -14.32 -4.86
N THR A 136 12.44 -15.58 -4.50
CA THR A 136 11.49 -16.64 -4.21
C THR A 136 11.14 -16.67 -2.74
N ALA A 137 10.09 -17.40 -2.34
CA ALA A 137 9.72 -17.60 -0.93
C ALA A 137 10.86 -18.15 -0.09
N ASP A 138 11.72 -19.01 -0.64
CA ASP A 138 12.91 -19.53 0.03
C ASP A 138 13.91 -18.41 0.37
N ALA A 139 14.22 -17.55 -0.60
CA ALA A 139 15.08 -16.39 -0.38
C ALA A 139 14.47 -15.37 0.57
N MET A 140 13.15 -15.20 0.53
CA MET A 140 12.41 -14.34 1.47
C MET A 140 12.47 -14.90 2.89
N LEU A 141 12.29 -16.21 3.09
CA LEU A 141 12.40 -16.84 4.40
C LEU A 141 13.75 -16.60 5.07
N ALA A 142 14.84 -16.61 4.32
CA ALA A 142 16.19 -16.38 4.86
C ALA A 142 16.36 -15.01 5.54
N ARG A 143 15.51 -14.02 5.20
CA ARG A 143 15.53 -12.68 5.77
C ARG A 143 14.29 -12.32 6.59
N LEU A 144 13.38 -13.26 6.81
CA LEU A 144 12.10 -13.02 7.48
C LEU A 144 12.28 -12.40 8.88
N ASP A 145 13.23 -12.89 9.67
CA ASP A 145 13.45 -12.38 11.03
C ASP A 145 13.92 -10.91 11.02
N ALA A 146 14.92 -10.62 10.19
CA ALA A 146 15.54 -9.30 10.16
C ALA A 146 14.64 -8.24 9.52
N ASP A 147 13.93 -8.60 8.44
CA ASP A 147 13.19 -7.64 7.62
C ASP A 147 11.73 -7.50 8.03
N VAL A 148 11.15 -8.54 8.63
CA VAL A 148 9.73 -8.58 8.97
C VAL A 148 9.52 -8.64 10.48
N LEU A 149 9.98 -9.70 11.14
CA LEU A 149 9.66 -9.93 12.56
C LEU A 149 10.31 -8.90 13.48
N ALA A 150 11.53 -8.44 13.17
CA ALA A 150 12.20 -7.38 13.93
C ALA A 150 11.44 -6.03 13.91
N ALA A 151 10.57 -5.79 12.93
CA ALA A 151 9.73 -4.61 12.87
C ALA A 151 8.48 -4.69 13.75
N ALA A 152 8.21 -5.85 14.38
CA ALA A 152 7.03 -6.14 15.19
C ALA A 152 5.72 -5.64 14.52
N PRO A 153 5.43 -6.03 13.27
CA PRO A 153 4.27 -5.54 12.54
C PRO A 153 2.98 -6.09 13.13
N VAL A 154 1.87 -5.36 12.93
CA VAL A 154 0.52 -5.88 13.18
C VAL A 154 -0.07 -6.56 11.93
N LEU A 155 0.47 -6.24 10.74
CA LEU A 155 0.05 -6.80 9.46
C LEU A 155 1.26 -7.04 8.56
N VAL A 156 1.32 -8.21 7.94
CA VAL A 156 2.27 -8.53 6.87
C VAL A 156 1.51 -8.81 5.59
N ILE A 157 1.80 -8.05 4.54
CA ILE A 157 1.30 -8.30 3.18
C ILE A 157 2.43 -9.00 2.43
N TRP A 158 2.28 -10.29 2.19
CA TRP A 158 3.32 -11.12 1.57
C TRP A 158 2.97 -11.48 0.13
N GLN A 159 3.68 -10.86 -0.82
CA GLN A 159 3.57 -11.16 -2.24
C GLN A 159 4.60 -12.25 -2.63
N ALA A 160 4.13 -13.38 -3.16
CA ALA A 160 4.94 -14.51 -3.57
C ALA A 160 4.36 -15.23 -4.79
N GLY A 161 5.08 -16.20 -5.34
CA GLY A 161 4.61 -17.13 -6.38
C GLY A 161 5.04 -16.79 -7.81
N ALA A 162 5.29 -15.50 -8.12
CA ALA A 162 5.66 -15.11 -9.49
C ALA A 162 7.04 -15.64 -9.90
N ASN A 163 8.04 -15.50 -9.04
CA ASN A 163 9.40 -15.98 -9.34
C ASN A 163 9.51 -17.51 -9.26
N GLU A 164 8.70 -18.13 -8.43
CA GLU A 164 8.55 -19.58 -8.38
C GLU A 164 8.04 -20.11 -9.72
N ALA A 165 6.99 -19.49 -10.25
CA ALA A 165 6.43 -19.86 -11.56
C ALA A 165 7.45 -19.63 -12.68
N LEU A 166 8.08 -18.46 -12.75
CA LEU A 166 9.08 -18.11 -13.76
C LEU A 166 10.32 -19.02 -13.73
N ARG A 167 10.68 -19.57 -12.57
CA ARG A 167 11.84 -20.45 -12.40
C ARG A 167 11.48 -21.93 -12.34
N HIS A 168 10.21 -22.27 -12.54
CA HIS A 168 9.71 -23.65 -12.45
C HIS A 168 10.12 -24.33 -11.12
N THR A 169 10.07 -23.56 -10.01
CA THR A 169 10.35 -24.09 -8.67
C THR A 169 9.37 -25.21 -8.36
N ASP A 170 9.84 -26.29 -7.72
CA ASP A 170 8.96 -27.37 -7.28
C ASP A 170 7.77 -26.80 -6.46
N PRO A 171 6.52 -27.03 -6.89
CA PRO A 171 5.33 -26.57 -6.17
C PRO A 171 5.28 -27.03 -4.71
N ALA A 172 5.75 -28.26 -4.41
CA ALA A 172 5.77 -28.76 -3.05
C ALA A 172 6.77 -28.01 -2.16
N LEU A 173 7.95 -27.69 -2.71
CA LEU A 173 8.92 -26.83 -2.02
C LEU A 173 8.36 -25.42 -1.78
N PHE A 174 7.72 -24.84 -2.77
CA PHE A 174 7.08 -23.52 -2.61
C PHE A 174 6.02 -23.54 -1.50
N SER A 175 5.12 -24.53 -1.51
CA SER A 175 4.09 -24.69 -0.46
C SER A 175 4.72 -24.83 0.93
N ALA A 176 5.74 -25.64 1.09
CA ALA A 176 6.44 -25.81 2.37
C ALA A 176 7.07 -24.51 2.87
N ARG A 177 7.69 -23.72 1.99
CA ARG A 177 8.32 -22.43 2.33
C ARG A 177 7.28 -21.36 2.67
N LEU A 178 6.19 -21.30 1.92
CA LEU A 178 5.10 -20.37 2.18
C LEU A 178 4.46 -20.67 3.54
N ASN A 179 4.12 -21.94 3.81
CA ASN A 179 3.55 -22.39 5.08
C ASN A 179 4.47 -22.06 6.26
N GLU A 180 5.77 -22.33 6.16
CA GLU A 180 6.73 -22.01 7.21
C GLU A 180 6.75 -20.50 7.53
N GLY A 181 6.78 -19.65 6.52
CA GLY A 181 6.77 -18.20 6.71
C GLY A 181 5.47 -17.71 7.33
N VAL A 182 4.33 -18.16 6.80
CA VAL A 182 3.00 -17.84 7.35
C VAL A 182 2.92 -18.21 8.82
N ARG A 183 3.33 -19.44 9.17
CA ARG A 183 3.33 -19.92 10.56
C ARG A 183 4.19 -19.04 11.47
N ARG A 184 5.37 -18.61 11.02
CA ARG A 184 6.29 -17.77 11.80
C ARG A 184 5.74 -16.36 12.01
N ILE A 185 5.15 -15.75 10.97
CA ILE A 185 4.52 -14.41 11.05
C ILE A 185 3.32 -14.47 12.00
N ALA A 186 2.44 -15.46 11.84
CA ALA A 186 1.27 -15.63 12.70
C ALA A 186 1.66 -15.90 14.17
N ALA A 187 2.71 -16.69 14.41
CA ALA A 187 3.24 -16.94 15.76
C ALA A 187 3.80 -15.67 16.43
N ALA A 188 4.23 -14.68 15.65
CA ALA A 188 4.64 -13.37 16.15
C ALA A 188 3.43 -12.44 16.44
N GLY A 189 2.19 -12.89 16.20
CA GLY A 189 0.97 -12.13 16.49
C GLY A 189 0.53 -11.14 15.42
N ALA A 190 1.09 -11.21 14.22
CA ALA A 190 0.70 -10.36 13.10
C ALA A 190 -0.36 -11.05 12.22
N ASP A 191 -1.28 -10.26 11.67
CA ASP A 191 -2.14 -10.70 10.58
C ASP A 191 -1.32 -10.96 9.32
N VAL A 192 -1.71 -11.95 8.52
CA VAL A 192 -1.06 -12.30 7.26
C VAL A 192 -2.02 -12.12 6.10
N VAL A 193 -1.65 -11.27 5.15
CA VAL A 193 -2.33 -11.17 3.86
C VAL A 193 -1.39 -11.69 2.78
N LEU A 194 -1.72 -12.83 2.20
CA LEU A 194 -1.03 -13.36 1.04
C LEU A 194 -1.53 -12.66 -0.22
N MET A 195 -0.61 -12.24 -1.09
CA MET A 195 -0.90 -11.63 -2.39
C MET A 195 -0.35 -12.51 -3.50
N ASP A 196 -1.24 -13.00 -4.35
CA ASP A 196 -0.90 -13.86 -5.50
C ASP A 196 -0.35 -13.06 -6.70
N ASN A 197 -0.18 -13.75 -7.84
CA ASN A 197 0.47 -13.20 -9.03
C ASN A 197 -0.41 -12.17 -9.75
N GLN A 198 0.24 -11.27 -10.50
CA GLN A 198 -0.42 -10.39 -11.47
C GLN A 198 -0.81 -11.17 -12.74
N ILE A 199 -1.83 -10.67 -13.46
CA ILE A 199 -2.07 -11.04 -14.84
C ILE A 199 -1.17 -10.16 -15.71
N SER A 200 -0.24 -10.78 -16.44
CA SER A 200 0.68 -10.07 -17.34
C SER A 200 1.11 -10.99 -18.47
N PRO A 201 1.57 -10.45 -19.63
CA PRO A 201 2.04 -11.26 -20.75
C PRO A 201 3.08 -12.28 -20.32
N ALA A 202 4.07 -11.90 -19.54
CA ALA A 202 5.14 -12.79 -19.10
C ALA A 202 4.59 -13.91 -18.18
N MET A 203 3.66 -13.60 -17.27
CA MET A 203 3.07 -14.62 -16.42
C MET A 203 2.15 -15.57 -17.18
N GLN A 204 1.37 -15.07 -18.16
CA GLN A 204 0.51 -15.90 -19.00
C GLN A 204 1.28 -16.88 -19.90
N ALA A 205 2.54 -16.53 -20.22
CA ALA A 205 3.42 -17.41 -21.01
C ALA A 205 4.02 -18.57 -20.20
N VAL A 206 3.91 -18.52 -18.85
CA VAL A 206 4.47 -19.59 -17.99
C VAL A 206 3.48 -20.74 -17.87
N GLU A 207 3.94 -21.92 -18.29
CA GLU A 207 3.20 -23.15 -18.09
C GLU A 207 2.98 -23.41 -16.60
N ASN A 208 1.78 -23.89 -16.23
CA ASN A 208 1.41 -24.19 -14.84
C ASN A 208 1.48 -23.02 -13.84
N GLN A 209 1.54 -21.76 -14.30
CA GLN A 209 1.58 -20.59 -13.40
C GLN A 209 0.37 -20.54 -12.44
N LEU A 210 -0.77 -21.13 -12.81
CA LEU A 210 -1.96 -21.19 -11.96
C LEU A 210 -1.78 -22.09 -10.74
N ALA A 211 -0.89 -23.08 -10.80
CA ALA A 211 -0.61 -23.96 -9.66
C ALA A 211 -0.07 -23.18 -8.45
N TYR A 212 0.79 -22.19 -8.68
CA TYR A 212 1.35 -21.35 -7.61
C TYR A 212 0.29 -20.46 -6.97
N GLY A 213 -0.64 -19.92 -7.78
CA GLY A 213 -1.80 -19.18 -7.25
C GLY A 213 -2.73 -20.08 -6.42
N ALA A 214 -2.94 -21.32 -6.84
CA ALA A 214 -3.73 -22.30 -6.09
C ALA A 214 -3.10 -22.67 -4.74
N ILE A 215 -1.77 -22.81 -4.68
CA ILE A 215 -1.02 -23.01 -3.42
C ILE A 215 -1.23 -21.83 -2.48
N ILE A 216 -1.07 -20.60 -2.95
CA ILE A 216 -1.27 -19.37 -2.14
C ILE A 216 -2.71 -19.33 -1.61
N ALA A 217 -3.70 -19.63 -2.47
CA ALA A 217 -5.11 -19.66 -2.07
C ALA A 217 -5.41 -20.78 -1.06
N GLN A 218 -4.70 -21.90 -1.10
CA GLN A 218 -4.83 -22.97 -0.11
C GLN A 218 -4.25 -22.57 1.24
N GLU A 219 -3.07 -21.96 1.27
CA GLU A 219 -2.45 -21.48 2.50
C GLU A 219 -3.30 -20.38 3.18
N ALA A 220 -3.99 -19.54 2.40
CA ALA A 220 -4.87 -18.49 2.91
C ALA A 220 -6.19 -19.01 3.51
N LYS A 221 -6.45 -20.30 3.57
CA LYS A 221 -7.60 -20.90 4.26
C LYS A 221 -7.35 -21.07 5.77
N GLY A 222 -6.13 -20.82 6.24
CA GLY A 222 -5.77 -20.85 7.65
C GLY A 222 -6.41 -19.72 8.46
N ARG A 223 -6.43 -19.86 9.80
CA ARG A 223 -6.87 -18.77 10.70
C ARG A 223 -5.88 -17.61 10.64
N ALA A 224 -6.39 -16.37 10.65
CA ALA A 224 -5.61 -15.13 10.62
C ALA A 224 -4.72 -15.01 9.37
N VAL A 225 -5.07 -15.72 8.29
CA VAL A 225 -4.41 -15.63 6.98
C VAL A 225 -5.48 -15.33 5.94
N SER A 226 -5.29 -14.26 5.20
CA SER A 226 -6.22 -13.84 4.16
C SER A 226 -5.55 -13.86 2.79
N LEU A 227 -6.34 -14.06 1.75
CA LEU A 227 -5.92 -13.88 0.37
C LEU A 227 -6.40 -12.53 -0.16
N PHE A 228 -5.48 -11.67 -0.55
CA PHE A 228 -5.75 -10.59 -1.46
C PHE A 228 -5.36 -11.03 -2.87
N SER A 229 -6.32 -11.60 -3.61
CA SER A 229 -6.04 -12.11 -4.95
C SER A 229 -5.89 -10.98 -5.96
N ARG A 230 -4.63 -10.68 -6.33
CA ARG A 230 -4.30 -9.74 -7.39
C ARG A 230 -4.72 -10.28 -8.76
N THR A 231 -4.63 -11.58 -8.96
CA THR A 231 -5.15 -12.26 -10.16
C THR A 231 -6.65 -12.00 -10.32
N ALA A 232 -7.45 -12.19 -9.26
CA ALA A 232 -8.89 -11.94 -9.32
C ALA A 232 -9.21 -10.46 -9.55
N LEU A 233 -8.51 -9.56 -8.85
CA LEU A 233 -8.63 -8.13 -9.03
C LEU A 233 -8.39 -7.70 -10.48
N MET A 234 -7.28 -8.14 -11.06
CA MET A 234 -6.93 -7.77 -12.45
C MET A 234 -7.90 -8.39 -13.47
N ARG A 235 -8.47 -9.56 -13.17
CA ARG A 235 -9.53 -10.15 -14.00
C ARG A 235 -10.80 -9.29 -13.99
N GLU A 236 -11.21 -8.76 -12.85
CA GLU A 236 -12.32 -7.81 -12.77
C GLU A 236 -12.04 -6.55 -13.59
N TRP A 237 -10.83 -6.00 -13.50
CA TRP A 237 -10.40 -4.86 -14.32
C TRP A 237 -10.48 -5.15 -15.81
N MET A 238 -10.06 -6.36 -16.24
CA MET A 238 -10.19 -6.78 -17.64
C MET A 238 -11.65 -6.82 -18.09
N LEU A 239 -12.53 -7.41 -17.28
CA LEU A 239 -13.95 -7.53 -17.60
C LEU A 239 -14.68 -6.18 -17.65
N SER A 240 -14.23 -5.20 -16.87
CA SER A 240 -14.76 -3.84 -16.89
C SER A 240 -14.14 -2.95 -17.99
N GLY A 241 -13.29 -3.49 -18.87
CA GLY A 241 -12.60 -2.76 -19.92
C GLY A 241 -11.42 -1.91 -19.44
N GLY A 242 -11.06 -1.99 -18.15
CA GLY A 242 -10.07 -1.10 -17.53
C GLY A 242 -8.61 -1.57 -17.58
N LEU A 243 -8.35 -2.82 -18.00
CA LEU A 243 -6.97 -3.35 -18.05
C LEU A 243 -6.23 -2.98 -19.34
N ALA A 244 -6.96 -2.54 -20.37
CA ALA A 244 -6.42 -2.44 -21.74
C ALA A 244 -5.22 -1.49 -21.85
N ASP A 245 -5.13 -0.43 -21.04
CA ASP A 245 -4.10 0.58 -21.23
C ASP A 245 -3.39 0.96 -19.93
N GLY A 246 -2.10 0.59 -19.83
CA GLY A 246 -1.17 1.21 -18.91
C GLY A 246 -1.07 0.61 -17.51
N MET A 247 -1.66 -0.58 -17.21
CA MET A 247 -1.50 -1.23 -15.90
C MET A 247 -0.22 -2.05 -15.77
N ILE A 248 0.23 -2.64 -16.88
CA ILE A 248 1.48 -3.40 -16.96
C ILE A 248 2.46 -2.65 -17.86
N GLY A 249 3.70 -2.57 -17.44
CA GLY A 249 4.78 -1.89 -18.15
C GLY A 249 5.22 -2.62 -19.42
N ARG A 250 6.10 -1.97 -20.18
CA ARG A 250 6.65 -2.51 -21.44
C ARG A 250 7.48 -3.77 -21.25
N ASP A 251 7.93 -4.05 -20.04
CA ASP A 251 8.62 -5.29 -19.69
C ASP A 251 7.68 -6.51 -19.67
N GLY A 252 6.38 -6.29 -19.78
CA GLY A 252 5.37 -7.33 -19.84
C GLY A 252 5.14 -8.09 -18.52
N ILE A 253 5.67 -7.59 -17.40
CA ILE A 253 5.52 -8.27 -16.10
C ILE A 253 5.16 -7.33 -14.95
N HIS A 254 5.81 -6.17 -14.82
CA HIS A 254 5.63 -5.28 -13.67
C HIS A 254 4.52 -4.24 -13.90
N HIS A 255 3.91 -3.81 -12.82
CA HIS A 255 2.95 -2.72 -12.88
C HIS A 255 3.62 -1.38 -13.23
N THR A 256 2.88 -0.52 -13.91
CA THR A 256 3.21 0.91 -14.06
C THR A 256 2.80 1.67 -12.80
N ASP A 257 3.07 2.97 -12.75
CA ASP A 257 2.57 3.86 -11.68
C ASP A 257 1.06 3.74 -11.50
N ARG A 258 0.30 3.69 -12.61
CA ARG A 258 -1.16 3.51 -12.57
C ARG A 258 -1.55 2.14 -12.01
N GLY A 259 -0.89 1.08 -12.46
CA GLY A 259 -1.13 -0.27 -11.94
C GLY A 259 -0.89 -0.37 -10.44
N TYR A 260 0.20 0.23 -9.96
CA TYR A 260 0.49 0.31 -8.52
C TYR A 260 -0.49 1.17 -7.74
N ALA A 261 -0.97 2.29 -8.33
CA ALA A 261 -1.98 3.12 -7.71
C ALA A 261 -3.26 2.33 -7.47
N CYS A 262 -3.80 1.70 -8.51
CA CYS A 262 -5.04 0.96 -8.43
C CYS A 262 -4.94 -0.30 -7.54
N LEU A 263 -3.76 -0.94 -7.50
CA LEU A 263 -3.48 -2.02 -6.56
C LEU A 263 -3.53 -1.51 -5.11
N ALA A 264 -2.89 -0.37 -4.83
CA ALA A 264 -2.88 0.23 -3.50
C ALA A 264 -4.27 0.68 -3.04
N GLU A 265 -5.06 1.30 -3.92
CA GLU A 265 -6.45 1.70 -3.64
C GLU A 265 -7.33 0.49 -3.32
N SER A 266 -7.25 -0.57 -4.12
CA SER A 266 -8.02 -1.79 -3.89
C SER A 266 -7.63 -2.49 -2.58
N LEU A 267 -6.33 -2.50 -2.25
CA LEU A 267 -5.81 -3.08 -1.01
C LEU A 267 -6.21 -2.24 0.22
N ALA A 268 -6.10 -0.90 0.14
CA ALA A 268 -6.56 0.00 1.18
C ALA A 268 -8.07 -0.16 1.45
N GLY A 269 -8.87 -0.23 0.39
CA GLY A 269 -10.31 -0.50 0.50
C GLY A 269 -10.62 -1.83 1.16
N ALA A 270 -9.87 -2.90 0.84
CA ALA A 270 -10.03 -4.20 1.48
C ALA A 270 -9.65 -4.16 2.98
N ILE A 271 -8.56 -3.52 3.33
CA ILE A 271 -8.13 -3.35 4.73
C ILE A 271 -9.18 -2.55 5.49
N MET A 272 -9.63 -1.40 4.96
CA MET A 272 -10.64 -0.55 5.58
C MET A 272 -11.95 -1.31 5.84
N ALA A 273 -12.50 -1.99 4.83
CA ALA A 273 -13.72 -2.77 4.95
C ALA A 273 -13.63 -3.90 6.00
N SER A 274 -12.40 -4.35 6.30
CA SER A 274 -12.13 -5.46 7.23
C SER A 274 -12.01 -4.99 8.67
N VAL A 275 -11.51 -3.76 8.91
CA VAL A 275 -11.28 -3.22 10.27
C VAL A 275 -12.43 -2.36 10.76
N GLU A 276 -13.26 -1.78 9.88
CA GLU A 276 -14.43 -0.98 10.23
C GLU A 276 -15.64 -1.82 10.67
N THR A 277 -15.56 -3.15 10.64
CA THR A 277 -16.58 -4.05 11.15
C THR A 277 -16.16 -4.68 12.49
N PRO A 278 -16.03 -3.92 13.61
CA PRO A 278 -15.88 -4.53 14.90
C PRO A 278 -17.25 -5.11 15.29
N GLY A 279 -17.38 -6.43 15.12
CA GLY A 279 -18.44 -7.20 15.76
C GLY A 279 -19.86 -6.84 15.35
N ARG A 280 -20.28 -7.17 14.12
CA ARG A 280 -21.67 -7.62 14.00
C ARG A 280 -21.73 -8.98 14.68
N VAL A 281 -21.73 -8.98 16.02
CA VAL A 281 -22.31 -10.05 16.79
C VAL A 281 -23.71 -10.21 16.21
N SER A 282 -23.95 -11.29 15.53
CA SER A 282 -25.28 -11.71 15.14
C SER A 282 -26.06 -11.88 16.44
N ASP A 283 -26.73 -10.80 16.85
CA ASP A 283 -27.72 -10.82 17.90
C ASP A 283 -28.97 -11.52 17.34
N THR A 284 -28.81 -12.82 17.08
CA THR A 284 -29.91 -13.76 16.96
C THR A 284 -30.26 -14.24 18.36
N GLY A 285 -30.36 -13.30 19.29
CA GLY A 285 -31.04 -13.50 20.55
C GLY A 285 -32.54 -13.55 20.29
N GLY A 286 -33.00 -14.74 19.96
CA GLY A 286 -34.42 -15.03 19.92
C GLY A 286 -35.05 -14.70 21.25
N THR A 287 -35.75 -13.59 21.33
CA THR A 287 -36.79 -13.36 22.35
C THR A 287 -37.95 -14.30 22.04
N SER A 288 -37.87 -15.52 22.54
CA SER A 288 -39.05 -16.33 22.76
C SER A 288 -39.88 -15.69 23.87
N GLY A 289 -40.73 -14.75 23.49
CA GLY A 289 -41.82 -14.25 24.32
C GLY A 289 -42.80 -15.41 24.59
N GLY A 290 -42.63 -16.08 25.70
CA GLY A 290 -43.62 -16.98 26.23
C GLY A 290 -44.89 -16.21 26.56
N GLN A 291 -45.97 -16.36 25.78
CA GLN A 291 -47.28 -15.99 26.16
C GLN A 291 -47.79 -17.02 27.20
N PRO A 292 -48.35 -16.58 28.37
CA PRO A 292 -49.05 -17.48 29.26
C PRO A 292 -50.42 -17.84 28.66
N GLY A 293 -50.62 -19.12 28.40
CA GLY A 293 -51.88 -19.67 27.95
C GLY A 293 -52.96 -19.55 29.04
N PRO A 294 -54.26 -19.42 28.67
CA PRO A 294 -55.33 -19.22 29.63
C PRO A 294 -55.66 -20.56 30.35
N ASP A 295 -55.81 -20.38 31.68
CA ASP A 295 -56.36 -21.29 32.66
C ASP A 295 -57.73 -21.84 32.20
N ARG A 296 -57.87 -23.15 32.00
CA ARG A 296 -59.19 -23.82 31.92
C ARG A 296 -59.34 -24.68 33.13
N ARG A 297 -60.09 -24.12 34.07
CA ARG A 297 -60.81 -24.91 35.10
C ARG A 297 -62.10 -25.44 34.54
N ALA A 298 -62.55 -26.53 35.14
CA ALA A 298 -63.86 -27.23 35.15
C ALA A 298 -64.05 -28.13 33.90
N GLU A 299 -64.39 -29.33 33.96
CA GLU A 299 -65.18 -30.19 34.90
C GLU A 299 -64.66 -31.63 34.77
#